data_4d35a3783ce9bf9c1f4cfbb505a63e92
#
_entry.id   4d35a3783ce9bf9c1f4cfbb505a63e92
#
_cell.length_a   1.000
_cell.length_b   1.000
_cell.length_c   1.000
_cell.angle_alpha   90.00
_cell.angle_beta   90.00
_cell.angle_gamma   90.00
#
_symmetry.space_group_name_H-M   'P 1'
#
loop_
_entity.id
_entity.type
_entity.pdbx_description
1 polymer ?
#
loop_
_entity_poly.entity_id
_entity_poly.type
_entity_poly.pdbx_seq_one_letter_code
_entity_poly.pdbx_strand_id
1 'polypeptide(L)'
;MGLMMSKGTSCSPEEASNVENYVDTLIATKKVVVFSKSYCPYCAKARKALMSFPLKDGALEWIEINERADCSQIQNYLMSITGARSVPRVFIGGEFFGGGDETAAAKQSGILENKLRAVAAI
;
A
#
# COMPACT_ATOMS: atom_id res chain seq x y z
N MET A 1 0.79 -30.86 -18.05
CA MET A 1 0.98 -30.33 -17.92
C MET A 1 0.98 -29.14 -18.10
N GLY A 2 0.66 -28.69 -18.08
CA GLY A 2 0.56 -27.76 -18.15
C GLY A 2 1.23 -26.79 -18.10
N LEU A 3 1.56 -26.80 -17.94
CA LEU A 3 2.17 -25.99 -17.77
C LEU A 3 2.48 -25.01 -18.29
N MET A 4 2.54 -25.06 -18.63
CA MET A 4 2.91 -24.26 -19.10
C MET A 4 2.62 -23.19 -19.34
N MET A 5 2.35 -22.97 -19.23
CA MET A 5 2.06 -22.13 -19.39
C MET A 5 2.08 -21.05 -19.23
N SER A 6 1.80 -20.69 -18.96
CA SER A 6 1.67 -19.57 -18.79
C SER A 6 2.54 -18.73 -18.31
N LYS A 7 3.08 -18.56 -18.40
CA LYS A 7 4.00 -17.87 -18.10
C LYS A 7 3.86 -16.53 -18.04
N GLY A 8 4.31 -15.81 -17.25
CA GLY A 8 4.52 -14.41 -17.21
C GLY A 8 3.33 -13.54 -17.02
N THR A 9 2.23 -13.89 -17.60
CA THR A 9 1.07 -13.00 -17.63
C THR A 9 0.01 -13.36 -16.61
N SER A 10 0.10 -14.54 -16.04
CA SER A 10 -0.86 -14.93 -15.02
C SER A 10 -0.14 -15.67 -13.93
N CYS A 11 -0.69 -15.65 -12.75
CA CYS A 11 -0.15 -16.38 -11.62
C CYS A 11 -1.05 -17.58 -11.33
N SER A 12 -0.50 -18.59 -10.68
CA SER A 12 -1.26 -19.73 -10.24
C SER A 12 -2.24 -19.30 -9.15
N PRO A 13 -3.29 -20.09 -8.89
CA PRO A 13 -4.18 -19.80 -7.77
C PRO A 13 -3.43 -19.71 -6.43
N GLU A 14 -2.39 -20.53 -6.25
CA GLU A 14 -1.59 -20.48 -5.03
C GLU A 14 -0.82 -19.16 -4.93
N GLU A 15 -0.23 -18.71 -6.04
CA GLU A 15 0.50 -17.46 -6.04
C GLU A 15 -0.43 -16.30 -5.76
N ALA A 16 -1.61 -16.29 -6.38
CA ALA A 16 -2.60 -15.25 -6.14
C ALA A 16 -3.04 -15.23 -4.68
N SER A 17 -3.30 -16.41 -4.10
CA SER A 17 -3.70 -16.52 -2.70
C SER A 17 -2.59 -16.02 -1.77
N ASN A 18 -1.33 -16.35 -2.08
CA ASN A 18 -0.20 -15.90 -1.27
C ASN A 18 -0.05 -14.38 -1.30
N VAL A 19 -0.23 -13.77 -2.48
CA VAL A 19 -0.16 -12.31 -2.61
C VAL A 19 -1.28 -11.65 -1.83
N GLU A 20 -2.51 -12.17 -1.95
CA GLU A 20 -3.65 -11.63 -1.23
C GLU A 20 -3.44 -11.73 0.27
N ASN A 21 -2.97 -12.89 0.74
CA ASN A 21 -2.70 -13.08 2.17
C ASN A 21 -1.62 -12.14 2.66
N TYR A 22 -0.57 -11.95 1.87
CA TYR A 22 0.51 -11.04 2.22
C TYR A 22 -0.01 -9.61 2.40
N VAL A 23 -0.74 -9.12 1.39
CA VAL A 23 -1.27 -7.76 1.42
C VAL A 23 -2.29 -7.62 2.56
N ASP A 24 -3.22 -8.57 2.69
CA ASP A 24 -4.25 -8.50 3.72
C ASP A 24 -3.65 -8.51 5.12
N THR A 25 -2.62 -9.33 5.34
CA THR A 25 -1.97 -9.40 6.65
C THR A 25 -1.31 -8.08 7.00
N LEU A 26 -0.62 -7.46 6.05
CA LEU A 26 -0.02 -6.15 6.29
C LEU A 26 -1.07 -5.12 6.66
N ILE A 27 -2.13 -5.04 5.86
CA ILE A 27 -3.21 -4.08 6.08
C ILE A 27 -3.86 -4.29 7.44
N ALA A 28 -4.07 -5.54 7.82
CA ALA A 28 -4.75 -5.87 9.07
C ALA A 28 -3.88 -5.64 10.31
N THR A 29 -2.56 -5.78 10.19
CA THR A 29 -1.68 -5.79 11.36
C THR A 29 -0.89 -4.52 11.57
N LYS A 30 -0.73 -3.67 10.54
CA LYS A 30 0.04 -2.45 10.66
C LYS A 30 -0.90 -1.25 10.69
N LYS A 31 -0.53 -0.24 11.44
CA LYS A 31 -1.37 0.95 11.59
C LYS A 31 -1.42 1.77 10.31
N VAL A 32 -0.28 1.87 9.62
CA VAL A 32 -0.18 2.57 8.34
C VAL A 32 0.62 1.69 7.39
N VAL A 33 0.08 1.43 6.20
CA VAL A 33 0.76 0.64 5.18
C VAL A 33 0.74 1.42 3.88
N VAL A 34 1.90 1.50 3.21
CA VAL A 34 1.98 2.16 1.92
C VAL A 34 2.66 1.24 0.93
N PHE A 35 1.99 0.99 -0.18
CA PHE A 35 2.58 0.30 -1.33
C PHE A 35 3.07 1.36 -2.30
N SER A 36 4.35 1.28 -2.67
CA SER A 36 5.06 2.36 -3.33
C SER A 36 5.98 1.81 -4.42
N LYS A 37 6.43 2.71 -5.29
CA LYS A 37 7.55 2.43 -6.20
C LYS A 37 8.60 3.51 -5.99
N SER A 38 9.85 3.12 -5.98
CA SER A 38 10.94 3.99 -5.53
C SER A 38 11.14 5.24 -6.42
N TYR A 39 10.68 5.17 -7.68
CA TYR A 39 10.85 6.28 -8.62
C TYR A 39 9.58 7.12 -8.78
N CYS A 40 8.57 6.93 -7.96
CA CYS A 40 7.26 7.53 -8.15
C CYS A 40 7.15 8.87 -7.40
N PRO A 41 6.92 9.99 -8.10
CA PRO A 41 6.77 11.29 -7.43
C PRO A 41 5.59 11.37 -6.50
N TYR A 42 4.47 10.70 -6.83
CA TYR A 42 3.31 10.69 -5.94
C TYR A 42 3.57 9.88 -4.68
N CYS A 43 4.41 8.86 -4.78
CA CYS A 43 4.83 8.10 -3.60
C CYS A 43 5.68 8.99 -2.69
N ALA A 44 6.59 9.78 -3.26
CA ALA A 44 7.38 10.72 -2.49
C ALA A 44 6.50 11.76 -1.80
N LYS A 45 5.43 12.19 -2.48
CA LYS A 45 4.49 13.15 -1.91
C LYS A 45 3.79 12.56 -0.68
N ALA A 46 3.33 11.32 -0.78
CA ALA A 46 2.70 10.63 0.35
C ALA A 46 3.69 10.45 1.50
N ARG A 47 4.93 10.07 1.17
CA ARG A 47 5.96 9.87 2.18
C ARG A 47 6.24 11.16 2.95
N LYS A 48 6.37 12.26 2.23
CA LYS A 48 6.63 13.55 2.87
C LYS A 48 5.50 13.92 3.84
N ALA A 49 4.26 13.70 3.42
CA ALA A 49 3.12 13.99 4.28
C ALA A 49 3.13 13.14 5.54
N LEU A 50 3.32 11.83 5.40
CA LEU A 50 3.30 10.91 6.54
C LEU A 50 4.49 11.14 7.47
N MET A 51 5.67 11.36 6.91
CA MET A 51 6.88 11.52 7.73
C MET A 51 6.96 12.89 8.39
N SER A 52 6.03 13.80 8.10
CA SER A 52 5.96 15.08 8.82
C SER A 52 5.38 14.92 10.23
N PHE A 53 4.87 13.74 10.58
CA PHE A 53 4.33 13.45 11.90
C PHE A 53 5.27 12.53 12.66
N PRO A 54 5.25 12.58 14.01
CA PRO A 54 6.13 11.72 14.83
C PRO A 54 5.53 10.31 14.96
N LEU A 55 5.65 9.55 13.86
CA LEU A 55 5.11 8.18 13.83
C LEU A 55 5.81 7.31 14.87
N LYS A 56 5.03 6.51 15.57
CA LYS A 56 5.56 5.58 16.56
C LYS A 56 6.36 4.48 15.88
N ASP A 57 7.29 3.88 16.61
CA ASP A 57 8.07 2.76 16.09
C ASP A 57 7.13 1.66 15.62
N GLY A 58 7.37 1.17 14.39
CA GLY A 58 6.59 0.09 13.84
C GLY A 58 5.22 0.49 13.34
N ALA A 59 4.84 1.76 13.44
CA ALA A 59 3.52 2.20 12.98
C ALA A 59 3.38 2.20 11.47
N LEU A 60 4.46 2.52 10.77
CA LEU A 60 4.44 2.63 9.30
C LEU A 60 5.20 1.47 8.68
N GLU A 61 4.53 0.78 7.77
CA GLU A 61 5.14 -0.22 6.92
C GLU A 61 5.14 0.35 5.49
N TRP A 62 6.34 0.60 4.96
CA TRP A 62 6.51 1.17 3.63
C TRP A 62 7.08 0.10 2.72
N ILE A 63 6.34 -0.31 1.70
CA ILE A 63 6.73 -1.42 0.83
C ILE A 63 6.99 -0.90 -0.58
N GLU A 64 8.25 -0.96 -1.01
CA GLU A 64 8.59 -0.68 -2.40
C GLU A 64 8.36 -1.95 -3.20
N ILE A 65 7.49 -1.89 -4.21
CA ILE A 65 7.12 -3.09 -4.94
C ILE A 65 7.72 -3.17 -6.35
N ASN A 66 8.39 -2.12 -6.82
CA ASN A 66 8.84 -2.07 -8.21
C ASN A 66 9.84 -3.15 -8.60
N GLU A 67 10.61 -3.67 -7.66
CA GLU A 67 11.59 -4.72 -7.97
C GLU A 67 11.19 -6.09 -7.45
N ARG A 68 9.97 -6.22 -6.94
CA ARG A 68 9.49 -7.52 -6.48
C ARG A 68 9.00 -8.34 -7.65
N ALA A 69 9.27 -9.65 -7.59
CA ALA A 69 8.79 -10.56 -8.63
C ALA A 69 7.26 -10.57 -8.72
N ASP A 70 6.58 -10.27 -7.60
CA ASP A 70 5.13 -10.30 -7.53
C ASP A 70 4.50 -8.91 -7.65
N CYS A 71 5.24 -7.92 -8.17
CA CYS A 71 4.77 -6.54 -8.28
C CYS A 71 3.42 -6.45 -9.01
N SER A 72 3.32 -7.10 -10.16
CA SER A 72 2.10 -7.03 -10.96
C SER A 72 0.91 -7.65 -10.23
N GLN A 73 1.13 -8.77 -9.57
CA GLN A 73 0.08 -9.45 -8.81
C GLN A 73 -0.38 -8.59 -7.63
N ILE A 74 0.56 -7.93 -6.95
CA ILE A 74 0.20 -7.01 -5.87
C ILE A 74 -0.66 -5.87 -6.42
N GLN A 75 -0.26 -5.27 -7.55
CA GLN A 75 -1.03 -4.19 -8.14
C GLN A 75 -2.42 -4.65 -8.58
N ASN A 76 -2.52 -5.87 -9.12
CA ASN A 76 -3.83 -6.41 -9.50
C ASN A 76 -4.73 -6.59 -8.29
N TYR A 77 -4.17 -7.08 -7.18
CA TYR A 77 -4.97 -7.22 -5.96
C TYR A 77 -5.36 -5.85 -5.39
N LEU A 78 -4.43 -4.89 -5.38
CA LEU A 78 -4.75 -3.54 -4.92
C LEU A 78 -5.85 -2.92 -5.77
N MET A 79 -5.84 -3.17 -7.08
CA MET A 79 -6.93 -2.73 -7.95
C MET A 79 -8.28 -3.30 -7.49
N SER A 80 -8.31 -4.57 -7.14
CA SER A 80 -9.55 -5.22 -6.74
C SER A 80 -10.11 -4.68 -5.44
N ILE A 81 -9.26 -4.22 -4.53
CA ILE A 81 -9.71 -3.76 -3.22
C ILE A 81 -9.77 -2.24 -3.07
N THR A 82 -9.14 -1.49 -3.98
CA THR A 82 -9.14 -0.02 -3.88
C THR A 82 -9.65 0.68 -5.12
N GLY A 83 -9.84 -0.03 -6.22
CA GLY A 83 -10.34 0.56 -7.46
C GLY A 83 -9.25 1.06 -8.40
N ALA A 84 -7.98 0.98 -8.01
CA ALA A 84 -6.88 1.37 -8.89
C ALA A 84 -5.64 0.56 -8.55
N ARG A 85 -4.80 0.33 -9.57
CA ARG A 85 -3.55 -0.39 -9.38
C ARG A 85 -2.34 0.52 -9.29
N SER A 86 -2.55 1.82 -9.38
CA SER A 86 -1.46 2.79 -9.29
C SER A 86 -0.95 2.93 -7.87
N VAL A 87 0.29 3.35 -7.73
CA VAL A 87 0.91 3.64 -6.44
C VAL A 87 1.08 5.15 -6.29
N PRO A 88 1.10 5.67 -5.08
CA PRO A 88 1.03 4.94 -3.82
C PRO A 88 -0.40 4.51 -3.50
N ARG A 89 -0.52 3.43 -2.74
CA ARG A 89 -1.79 3.05 -2.12
C ARG A 89 -1.56 3.09 -0.62
N VAL A 90 -2.26 3.98 0.06
CA VAL A 90 -2.07 4.24 1.49
C VAL A 90 -3.24 3.64 2.27
N PHE A 91 -2.93 2.85 3.28
CA PHE A 91 -3.93 2.27 4.18
C PHE A 91 -3.66 2.73 5.60
N ILE A 92 -4.70 3.12 6.30
CA ILE A 92 -4.59 3.57 7.69
C ILE A 92 -5.68 2.87 8.50
N GLY A 93 -5.28 2.18 9.56
CA GLY A 93 -6.24 1.51 10.43
C GLY A 93 -7.00 0.38 9.74
N GLY A 94 -6.38 -0.27 8.78
CA GLY A 94 -7.00 -1.38 8.07
C GLY A 94 -7.86 -0.98 6.89
N GLU A 95 -7.94 0.32 6.58
CA GLU A 95 -8.80 0.82 5.52
C GLU A 95 -8.01 1.60 4.50
N PHE A 96 -8.43 1.52 3.25
CA PHE A 96 -7.81 2.31 2.19
C PHE A 96 -8.05 3.80 2.44
N PHE A 97 -6.97 4.58 2.43
CA PHE A 97 -7.05 6.01 2.70
C PHE A 97 -6.99 6.84 1.42
N GLY A 98 -6.08 6.52 0.52
CA GLY A 98 -5.94 7.28 -0.72
C GLY A 98 -4.58 7.11 -1.37
N GLY A 99 -4.36 7.91 -2.41
CA GLY A 99 -3.08 7.99 -3.10
C GLY A 99 -2.26 9.17 -2.60
N GLY A 100 -1.30 9.61 -3.45
CA GLY A 100 -0.39 10.67 -3.05
C GLY A 100 -1.04 12.01 -2.85
N ASP A 101 -1.92 12.40 -3.79
CA ASP A 101 -2.59 13.69 -3.68
C ASP A 101 -3.56 13.73 -2.52
N GLU A 102 -4.32 12.65 -2.31
CA GLU A 102 -5.27 12.57 -1.21
C GLU A 102 -4.55 12.65 0.13
N THR A 103 -3.41 11.98 0.25
CA THR A 103 -2.64 11.99 1.49
C THR A 103 -2.08 13.38 1.78
N ALA A 104 -1.53 14.04 0.76
CA ALA A 104 -1.02 15.40 0.92
C ALA A 104 -2.12 16.39 1.28
N ALA A 105 -3.28 16.26 0.62
CA ALA A 105 -4.41 17.15 0.91
C ALA A 105 -4.93 16.90 2.34
N ALA A 106 -4.95 15.64 2.78
CA ALA A 106 -5.41 15.32 4.12
C ALA A 106 -4.48 15.86 5.19
N LYS A 107 -3.17 15.98 4.90
CA LYS A 107 -2.26 16.64 5.80
C LYS A 107 -2.63 18.10 5.96
N GLN A 108 -2.89 18.79 4.84
CA GLN A 108 -3.22 20.21 4.86
C GLN A 108 -4.53 20.49 5.61
N SER A 109 -5.50 19.60 5.49
CA SER A 109 -6.83 19.79 6.09
C SER A 109 -6.92 19.33 7.54
N GLY A 110 -5.90 18.64 8.06
CA GLY A 110 -5.92 18.09 9.40
C GLY A 110 -6.52 16.69 9.49
N ILE A 111 -7.07 16.18 8.39
CA ILE A 111 -7.70 14.86 8.39
C ILE A 111 -6.66 13.77 8.63
N LEU A 112 -5.46 13.93 8.04
CA LEU A 112 -4.41 12.92 8.19
C LEU A 112 -3.98 12.80 9.64
N GLU A 113 -3.78 13.93 10.32
CA GLU A 113 -3.40 13.91 11.73
C GLU A 113 -4.45 13.21 12.56
N ASN A 114 -5.73 13.54 12.34
CA ASN A 114 -6.82 12.91 13.07
C ASN A 114 -6.85 11.39 12.87
N LYS A 115 -6.65 10.94 11.63
CA LYS A 115 -6.62 9.51 11.34
C LYS A 115 -5.45 8.82 12.02
N LEU A 116 -4.27 9.44 11.99
CA LEU A 116 -3.09 8.84 12.61
C LEU A 116 -3.25 8.74 14.12
N ARG A 117 -3.87 9.74 14.75
CA ARG A 117 -4.15 9.68 16.19
C ARG A 117 -5.20 8.63 16.52
N ALA A 118 -6.24 8.53 15.68
CA ALA A 118 -7.33 7.59 15.93
C ALA A 118 -6.85 6.14 15.95
N VAL A 119 -5.82 5.82 15.15
CA VAL A 119 -5.25 4.46 15.12
C VAL A 119 -4.03 4.34 16.02
N ALA A 120 -3.70 5.38 16.77
CA ALA A 120 -2.55 5.42 17.67
C ALA A 120 -1.22 5.24 16.94
N ALA A 121 -1.12 5.79 15.71
CA ALA A 121 0.13 5.77 14.96
C ALA A 121 1.06 6.91 15.39
N ILE A 122 0.50 7.93 16.02
CA ILE A 122 1.26 9.05 16.58
C ILE A 122 0.83 9.32 18.00
#